data_e581f3acfddc800279ffdd18a0200bf6
#
_entry.id   e581f3acfddc800279ffdd18a0200bf6
#
_cell.length_a   1.000
_cell.length_b   1.000
_cell.length_c   1.000
_cell.angle_alpha   90.00
_cell.angle_beta   90.00
_cell.angle_gamma   90.00
#
_symmetry.space_group_name_H-M   'P 1'
#
loop_
_entity.id
_entity.type
_entity.pdbx_description
1 polymer ?
#
loop_
_entity_poly.entity_id
_entity_poly.type
_entity_poly.pdbx_seq_one_letter_code
_entity_poly.pdbx_strand_id
1 'polypeptide(L)'
;MTENDYKYAVVDLEATGTGSSAKIIQIGIVLIENGIITKTYETDVNPHEELDEHIKELTGLDDERLGRAPEFSQVAAEVYELIQDAIFVAHNVKFDANLLAEALFWEGFDLLTPRVDTVELAQVFYPTFDKYSLGNLCNLLDISLENAHTALADAQATAQLFLKIQDKIKNLPKALVEKMLTLADSIIYESRLAIEEVYQTMPDQQDKELQSCHGIFLRRPQKLTSEKKLSQDFLTNLYLLGLEERPEQLKFAHFMEEALDQQEASFLEAQTGLGKTFGYLLPILSRGQEKVLVTVPTKILQDQLLQKEGRLLEEVFGISFHSLKSPENYLKLDYFYQSLDREYDNRLVNRCKLQLLVWLTETKTGDLNEIGQAHRFSSYFNEIRHDGKLSKHSLFYEEDFWRLGQVKAATSRVVITNHAYLLTRLEDDQSLLDNRVLVVDEAQKMFFALESFSQASINLTKTLQQINHLLQEEGELLQQRLLQSIQFELADAAEKHRRKASELSPEKISRLLQDVSELKTSALPELQHLFSGKYQYYWLVDEVLADHRLMTLHAGRSELLHFTDFLPERAKVILVSSTLEISSKVNLAQLLGFEIYHFYKL
;
A
#
# COMPACT_ATOMS: atom_id res chain seq x y z
N MET A 1 -23.95 21.80 33.06
CA MET A 1 -23.41 20.92 32.03
C MET A 1 -22.19 20.29 32.66
N THR A 2 -22.29 19.04 33.05
CA THR A 2 -21.20 18.30 33.68
C THR A 2 -20.15 18.02 32.61
N GLU A 3 -18.93 18.58 32.82
CA GLU A 3 -17.74 18.10 32.12
C GLU A 3 -17.70 16.58 32.33
N ASN A 4 -17.81 15.81 31.24
CA ASN A 4 -17.57 14.39 31.26
C ASN A 4 -16.05 14.24 31.39
N ASP A 5 -15.55 14.11 32.61
CA ASP A 5 -14.16 13.76 32.86
C ASP A 5 -13.98 12.29 32.50
N TYR A 6 -13.51 12.03 31.27
CA TYR A 6 -13.18 10.67 30.85
C TYR A 6 -11.93 10.21 31.62
N LYS A 7 -12.09 9.05 32.29
CA LYS A 7 -11.00 8.35 32.97
C LYS A 7 -10.71 7.07 32.18
N TYR A 8 -9.45 6.83 31.89
CA TYR A 8 -9.01 5.62 31.22
C TYR A 8 -8.11 4.79 32.12
N ALA A 9 -8.31 3.49 32.10
CA ALA A 9 -7.43 2.51 32.71
C ALA A 9 -6.75 1.71 31.59
N VAL A 10 -5.49 2.01 31.33
CA VAL A 10 -4.67 1.27 30.38
C VAL A 10 -4.10 0.06 31.09
N VAL A 11 -4.48 -1.14 30.64
CA VAL A 11 -4.16 -2.40 31.28
C VAL A 11 -3.37 -3.26 30.31
N ASP A 12 -2.35 -3.91 30.82
CA ASP A 12 -1.61 -4.96 30.19
C ASP A 12 -1.40 -6.11 31.16
N LEU A 13 -1.53 -7.34 30.68
CA LEU A 13 -1.45 -8.55 31.49
C LEU A 13 -0.43 -9.52 30.92
N GLU A 14 0.44 -10.02 31.80
CA GLU A 14 1.20 -11.22 31.47
C GLU A 14 0.47 -12.46 32.04
N ALA A 15 0.51 -13.54 31.26
CA ALA A 15 -0.24 -14.75 31.57
C ALA A 15 0.58 -16.03 31.31
N THR A 16 0.17 -17.16 31.90
CA THR A 16 0.81 -18.47 31.69
C THR A 16 0.67 -18.99 30.25
N GLY A 17 -0.13 -18.33 29.41
CA GLY A 17 -0.32 -18.68 27.99
C GLY A 17 -1.46 -17.89 27.36
N THR A 18 -1.84 -18.26 26.13
CA THR A 18 -2.90 -17.58 25.36
C THR A 18 -4.23 -18.37 25.28
N GLY A 19 -4.30 -19.54 25.90
CA GLY A 19 -5.48 -20.41 25.88
C GLY A 19 -6.56 -20.00 26.87
N SER A 20 -7.72 -20.68 26.83
CA SER A 20 -8.84 -20.46 27.75
C SER A 20 -8.56 -20.83 29.19
N SER A 21 -7.46 -21.53 29.48
CA SER A 21 -6.99 -21.90 30.82
C SER A 21 -5.82 -21.02 31.29
N ALA A 22 -5.48 -19.97 30.55
CA ALA A 22 -4.40 -19.05 30.91
C ALA A 22 -4.72 -18.36 32.24
N LYS A 23 -3.70 -18.22 33.11
CA LYS A 23 -3.81 -17.51 34.38
C LYS A 23 -2.94 -16.26 34.36
N ILE A 24 -3.39 -15.23 35.03
CA ILE A 24 -2.65 -13.98 35.18
C ILE A 24 -1.42 -14.20 36.04
N ILE A 25 -0.27 -13.72 35.61
CA ILE A 25 1.00 -13.78 36.36
C ILE A 25 1.54 -12.39 36.69
N GLN A 26 1.16 -11.37 35.93
CA GLN A 26 1.50 -9.97 36.23
C GLN A 26 0.40 -9.05 35.72
N ILE A 27 0.14 -7.96 36.45
CA ILE A 27 -0.84 -6.93 36.10
C ILE A 27 -0.15 -5.57 36.08
N GLY A 28 -0.24 -4.86 34.96
CA GLY A 28 0.17 -3.47 34.82
C GLY A 28 -1.04 -2.57 34.52
N ILE A 29 -1.23 -1.51 35.30
CA ILE A 29 -2.31 -0.54 35.10
C ILE A 29 -1.74 0.88 35.10
N VAL A 30 -2.16 1.67 34.12
CA VAL A 30 -1.85 3.10 34.02
C VAL A 30 -3.16 3.87 33.91
N LEU A 31 -3.41 4.77 34.87
CA LEU A 31 -4.58 5.64 34.84
C LEU A 31 -4.29 6.94 34.13
N ILE A 32 -5.18 7.31 33.21
CA ILE A 32 -5.15 8.58 32.46
C ILE A 32 -6.41 9.36 32.81
N GLU A 33 -6.24 10.59 33.28
CA GLU A 33 -7.32 11.54 33.54
C GLU A 33 -6.97 12.88 32.88
N ASN A 34 -7.91 13.44 32.13
CA ASN A 34 -7.70 14.73 31.41
C ASN A 34 -6.44 14.72 30.49
N GLY A 35 -6.14 13.59 29.85
CA GLY A 35 -4.98 13.45 28.96
C GLY A 35 -3.63 13.38 29.67
N ILE A 36 -3.61 13.16 30.98
CA ILE A 36 -2.39 13.08 31.81
C ILE A 36 -2.38 11.75 32.55
N ILE A 37 -1.23 11.10 32.60
CA ILE A 37 -1.01 9.90 33.41
C ILE A 37 -0.99 10.33 34.90
N THR A 38 -1.94 9.80 35.69
CA THR A 38 -2.13 10.20 37.09
C THR A 38 -1.63 9.17 38.09
N LYS A 39 -1.72 7.87 37.75
CA LYS A 39 -1.33 6.77 38.64
C LYS A 39 -0.85 5.57 37.84
N THR A 40 0.09 4.84 38.40
CA THR A 40 0.52 3.53 37.90
C THR A 40 0.35 2.50 39.00
N TYR A 41 0.06 1.26 38.61
CA TYR A 41 -0.06 0.11 39.49
C TYR A 41 0.58 -1.11 38.86
N GLU A 42 1.31 -1.88 39.64
CA GLU A 42 1.92 -3.14 39.21
C GLU A 42 1.84 -4.17 40.32
N THR A 43 1.53 -5.39 39.95
CA THR A 43 1.61 -6.52 40.87
C THR A 43 1.90 -7.80 40.12
N ASP A 44 2.76 -8.64 40.72
CA ASP A 44 2.87 -10.04 40.33
C ASP A 44 1.70 -10.81 40.93
N VAL A 45 1.31 -11.94 40.31
CA VAL A 45 0.23 -12.81 40.76
C VAL A 45 0.70 -14.26 40.73
N ASN A 46 0.46 -14.99 41.81
CA ASN A 46 0.79 -16.42 41.89
C ASN A 46 -0.25 -17.26 41.11
N PRO A 47 0.12 -17.91 39.99
CA PRO A 47 -0.80 -18.73 39.20
C PRO A 47 -1.06 -20.13 39.80
N HIS A 48 -0.36 -20.54 40.86
CA HIS A 48 -0.36 -21.87 41.42
C HIS A 48 -0.01 -23.00 40.45
N GLU A 49 0.85 -22.68 39.47
CA GLU A 49 1.39 -23.64 38.49
C GLU A 49 2.78 -23.20 38.05
N GLU A 50 3.58 -24.14 37.57
CA GLU A 50 4.90 -23.84 36.99
C GLU A 50 4.75 -23.21 35.60
N LEU A 51 5.59 -22.23 35.33
CA LEU A 51 5.61 -21.56 34.03
C LEU A 51 6.34 -22.41 32.99
N ASP A 52 5.83 -22.37 31.75
CA ASP A 52 6.58 -22.85 30.59
C ASP A 52 7.86 -22.04 30.39
N GLU A 53 8.96 -22.70 30.00
CA GLU A 53 10.26 -22.04 29.76
C GLU A 53 10.16 -20.87 28.79
N HIS A 54 9.31 -21.00 27.78
CA HIS A 54 9.07 -19.90 26.82
C HIS A 54 8.48 -18.65 27.50
N ILE A 55 7.57 -18.81 28.44
CA ILE A 55 6.97 -17.69 29.20
C ILE A 55 8.02 -17.06 30.13
N LYS A 56 8.87 -17.88 30.78
CA LYS A 56 9.99 -17.36 31.60
C LYS A 56 10.97 -16.54 30.78
N GLU A 57 11.35 -17.02 29.58
CA GLU A 57 12.24 -16.30 28.68
C GLU A 57 11.62 -14.99 28.18
N LEU A 58 10.31 -14.99 27.91
CA LEU A 58 9.59 -13.84 27.38
C LEU A 58 9.40 -12.74 28.43
N THR A 59 8.90 -13.10 29.62
CA THR A 59 8.51 -12.13 30.67
C THR A 59 9.63 -11.83 31.66
N GLY A 60 10.65 -12.70 31.74
CA GLY A 60 11.70 -12.62 32.77
C GLY A 60 11.21 -13.01 34.19
N LEU A 61 9.99 -13.54 34.29
CA LEU A 61 9.41 -14.03 35.55
C LEU A 61 9.79 -15.50 35.78
N ASP A 62 10.06 -15.86 37.02
CA ASP A 62 10.36 -17.23 37.40
C ASP A 62 9.39 -17.76 38.47
N ASP A 63 9.38 -19.09 38.64
CA ASP A 63 8.48 -19.78 39.61
C ASP A 63 8.78 -19.39 41.06
N GLU A 64 10.04 -19.03 41.39
CA GLU A 64 10.41 -18.62 42.76
C GLU A 64 9.84 -17.26 43.11
N ARG A 65 9.90 -16.30 42.16
CA ARG A 65 9.31 -14.97 42.31
C ARG A 65 7.80 -15.06 42.41
N LEU A 66 7.15 -15.79 41.47
CA LEU A 66 5.69 -15.92 41.46
C LEU A 66 5.15 -16.73 42.65
N GLY A 67 5.92 -17.72 43.16
CA GLY A 67 5.55 -18.45 44.37
C GLY A 67 5.48 -17.59 45.64
N ARG A 68 6.11 -16.40 45.62
CA ARG A 68 6.05 -15.41 46.73
C ARG A 68 5.05 -14.31 46.48
N ALA A 69 4.49 -14.23 45.26
CA ALA A 69 3.51 -13.22 44.87
C ALA A 69 2.15 -13.48 45.55
N PRO A 70 1.31 -12.44 45.72
CA PRO A 70 -0.05 -12.62 46.23
C PRO A 70 -0.89 -13.44 45.25
N GLU A 71 -1.90 -14.13 45.81
CA GLU A 71 -2.97 -14.74 45.00
C GLU A 71 -3.86 -13.64 44.37
N PHE A 72 -4.48 -13.93 43.22
CA PHE A 72 -5.36 -12.96 42.57
C PHE A 72 -6.48 -12.45 43.51
N SER A 73 -7.06 -13.35 44.34
CA SER A 73 -8.07 -13.02 45.36
C SER A 73 -7.66 -11.90 46.33
N GLN A 74 -6.35 -11.76 46.60
CA GLN A 74 -5.83 -10.73 47.51
C GLN A 74 -5.70 -9.37 46.87
N VAL A 75 -5.54 -9.31 45.56
CA VAL A 75 -5.37 -8.07 44.78
C VAL A 75 -6.62 -7.65 43.99
N ALA A 76 -7.59 -8.57 43.83
CA ALA A 76 -8.78 -8.36 42.99
C ALA A 76 -9.58 -7.13 43.35
N ALA A 77 -9.79 -6.85 44.64
CA ALA A 77 -10.55 -5.68 45.10
C ALA A 77 -9.83 -4.36 44.74
N GLU A 78 -8.51 -4.29 44.93
CA GLU A 78 -7.71 -3.10 44.58
C GLU A 78 -7.68 -2.88 43.06
N VAL A 79 -7.47 -3.94 42.27
CA VAL A 79 -7.51 -3.89 40.81
C VAL A 79 -8.89 -3.41 40.33
N TYR A 80 -9.96 -3.95 40.87
CA TYR A 80 -11.32 -3.57 40.52
C TYR A 80 -11.61 -2.10 40.85
N GLU A 81 -11.22 -1.59 42.03
CA GLU A 81 -11.38 -0.19 42.41
C GLU A 81 -10.67 0.78 41.44
N LEU A 82 -9.52 0.38 40.87
CA LEU A 82 -8.80 1.22 39.91
C LEU A 82 -9.52 1.35 38.57
N ILE A 83 -10.22 0.30 38.11
CA ILE A 83 -10.73 0.20 36.74
C ILE A 83 -12.25 0.30 36.62
N GLN A 84 -13.04 0.07 37.67
CA GLN A 84 -14.51 -0.04 37.61
C GLN A 84 -15.20 1.22 37.03
N ASP A 85 -14.65 2.41 37.26
CA ASP A 85 -15.20 3.69 36.82
C ASP A 85 -14.41 4.29 35.65
N ALA A 86 -13.57 3.48 34.98
CA ALA A 86 -12.71 3.93 33.88
C ALA A 86 -13.04 3.17 32.60
N ILE A 87 -12.76 3.81 31.47
CA ILE A 87 -12.77 3.13 30.17
C ILE A 87 -11.53 2.25 30.09
N PHE A 88 -11.73 0.96 29.86
CA PHE A 88 -10.67 -0.03 29.75
C PHE A 88 -9.94 0.10 28.41
N VAL A 89 -8.64 0.34 28.44
CA VAL A 89 -7.80 0.46 27.25
C VAL A 89 -6.73 -0.61 27.24
N ALA A 90 -6.53 -1.30 26.13
CA ALA A 90 -5.38 -2.22 25.96
C ALA A 90 -4.93 -2.29 24.51
N HIS A 91 -3.74 -2.86 24.32
CA HIS A 91 -3.20 -3.15 22.99
C HIS A 91 -3.62 -4.56 22.55
N ASN A 92 -4.67 -4.69 21.74
CA ASN A 92 -5.43 -5.91 21.48
C ASN A 92 -6.34 -6.29 22.66
N VAL A 93 -7.21 -5.37 22.99
CA VAL A 93 -8.06 -5.35 24.21
C VAL A 93 -8.83 -6.63 24.51
N LYS A 94 -9.10 -7.45 23.50
CA LYS A 94 -9.87 -8.69 23.67
C LYS A 94 -9.21 -9.66 24.65
N PHE A 95 -7.88 -9.77 24.60
CA PHE A 95 -7.14 -10.69 25.46
C PHE A 95 -7.19 -10.23 26.93
N ASP A 96 -6.69 -9.02 27.20
CA ASP A 96 -6.56 -8.49 28.56
C ASP A 96 -7.91 -8.31 29.23
N ALA A 97 -8.87 -7.70 28.52
CA ALA A 97 -10.19 -7.43 29.08
C ALA A 97 -10.97 -8.73 29.40
N ASN A 98 -10.86 -9.76 28.58
CA ASN A 98 -11.57 -11.01 28.84
C ASN A 98 -10.90 -11.79 29.99
N LEU A 99 -9.57 -11.88 29.99
CA LEU A 99 -8.84 -12.60 31.04
C LEU A 99 -9.04 -11.95 32.41
N LEU A 100 -8.95 -10.59 32.47
CA LEU A 100 -9.17 -9.89 33.74
C LEU A 100 -10.63 -9.95 34.18
N ALA A 101 -11.60 -9.80 33.25
CA ALA A 101 -13.02 -9.90 33.57
C ALA A 101 -13.38 -11.30 34.13
N GLU A 102 -12.83 -12.38 33.56
CA GLU A 102 -13.02 -13.74 34.05
C GLU A 102 -12.42 -13.93 35.46
N ALA A 103 -11.19 -13.48 35.69
CA ALA A 103 -10.55 -13.57 36.98
C ALA A 103 -11.32 -12.78 38.06
N LEU A 104 -11.75 -11.56 37.76
CA LEU A 104 -12.55 -10.72 38.66
C LEU A 104 -13.93 -11.34 38.96
N PHE A 105 -14.58 -11.95 37.97
CA PHE A 105 -15.88 -12.59 38.13
C PHE A 105 -15.85 -13.72 39.17
N TRP A 106 -14.79 -14.53 39.18
CA TRP A 106 -14.59 -15.57 40.17
C TRP A 106 -14.42 -15.03 41.59
N GLU A 107 -13.94 -13.78 41.75
CA GLU A 107 -13.82 -13.07 43.01
C GLU A 107 -15.07 -12.23 43.37
N GLY A 108 -16.12 -12.32 42.57
CA GLY A 108 -17.40 -11.66 42.81
C GLY A 108 -17.49 -10.20 42.30
N PHE A 109 -16.62 -9.83 41.38
CA PHE A 109 -16.63 -8.48 40.75
C PHE A 109 -17.02 -8.57 39.27
N ASP A 110 -17.97 -7.76 38.83
CA ASP A 110 -18.40 -7.69 37.43
C ASP A 110 -17.72 -6.50 36.72
N LEU A 111 -16.84 -6.76 35.77
CA LEU A 111 -16.19 -5.75 34.95
C LEU A 111 -17.05 -5.42 33.72
N LEU A 112 -17.84 -4.35 33.80
CA LEU A 112 -18.78 -3.88 32.76
C LEU A 112 -18.33 -2.60 32.07
N THR A 113 -17.07 -2.22 32.19
CA THR A 113 -16.53 -0.98 31.63
C THR A 113 -16.44 -1.04 30.10
N PRO A 114 -16.65 0.10 29.41
CA PRO A 114 -16.39 0.21 27.96
C PRO A 114 -14.93 -0.15 27.64
N ARG A 115 -14.70 -0.70 26.44
CA ARG A 115 -13.39 -1.19 26.01
C ARG A 115 -12.89 -0.44 24.79
N VAL A 116 -11.63 -0.06 24.79
CA VAL A 116 -10.95 0.65 23.69
C VAL A 116 -9.72 -0.13 23.26
N ASP A 117 -9.61 -0.41 21.95
CA ASP A 117 -8.49 -1.13 21.36
C ASP A 117 -7.52 -0.17 20.65
N THR A 118 -6.30 -0.05 21.18
CA THR A 118 -5.29 0.82 20.60
C THR A 118 -4.72 0.31 19.28
N VAL A 119 -4.78 -1.01 18.98
CA VAL A 119 -4.40 -1.56 17.67
C VAL A 119 -5.34 -1.04 16.59
N GLU A 120 -6.65 -1.09 16.87
CA GLU A 120 -7.65 -0.64 15.91
C GLU A 120 -7.59 0.87 15.68
N LEU A 121 -7.46 1.65 16.75
CA LEU A 121 -7.26 3.10 16.63
C LEU A 121 -5.97 3.41 15.87
N ALA A 122 -4.86 2.73 16.16
CA ALA A 122 -3.61 2.94 15.43
C ALA A 122 -3.75 2.62 13.94
N GLN A 123 -4.50 1.57 13.57
CA GLN A 123 -4.79 1.25 12.16
C GLN A 123 -5.58 2.36 11.46
N VAL A 124 -6.48 3.03 12.15
CA VAL A 124 -7.26 4.15 11.59
C VAL A 124 -6.40 5.40 11.44
N PHE A 125 -5.65 5.80 12.49
CA PHE A 125 -4.97 7.09 12.54
C PHE A 125 -3.52 7.09 12.03
N TYR A 126 -2.92 5.90 11.84
CA TYR A 126 -1.62 5.70 11.19
C TYR A 126 -1.74 4.70 10.03
N PRO A 127 -2.53 5.02 9.01
CA PRO A 127 -2.95 4.07 7.97
C PRO A 127 -1.82 3.58 7.06
N THR A 128 -0.65 4.22 7.08
CA THR A 128 0.51 3.89 6.24
C THR A 128 1.48 2.90 6.89
N PHE A 129 1.23 2.47 8.13
CA PHE A 129 2.11 1.54 8.82
C PHE A 129 1.80 0.08 8.43
N ASP A 130 2.84 -0.72 8.24
CA ASP A 130 2.67 -2.13 7.85
C ASP A 130 2.42 -3.06 9.05
N LYS A 131 2.92 -2.70 10.23
CA LYS A 131 2.85 -3.51 11.45
C LYS A 131 2.35 -2.68 12.62
N TYR A 132 1.41 -3.25 13.36
CA TYR A 132 0.74 -2.60 14.50
C TYR A 132 0.97 -3.32 15.82
N SER A 133 2.06 -4.10 15.98
CA SER A 133 2.49 -4.57 17.30
C SER A 133 3.05 -3.42 18.12
N LEU A 134 2.90 -3.46 19.45
CA LEU A 134 3.30 -2.38 20.36
C LEU A 134 4.76 -1.95 20.13
N GLY A 135 5.70 -2.89 20.09
CA GLY A 135 7.12 -2.57 19.84
C GLY A 135 7.38 -1.89 18.50
N ASN A 136 6.67 -2.28 17.40
CA ASN A 136 6.80 -1.59 16.11
C ASN A 136 6.25 -0.16 16.18
N LEU A 137 5.07 0.04 16.81
CA LEU A 137 4.48 1.37 16.97
C LEU A 137 5.34 2.27 17.86
N CYS A 138 5.91 1.73 18.93
CA CYS A 138 6.84 2.46 19.79
C CYS A 138 8.05 2.97 19.00
N ASN A 139 8.67 2.10 18.19
CA ASN A 139 9.80 2.48 17.34
C ASN A 139 9.44 3.55 16.29
N LEU A 140 8.28 3.44 15.65
CA LEU A 140 7.85 4.37 14.59
C LEU A 140 7.38 5.72 15.14
N LEU A 141 6.91 5.74 16.38
CA LEU A 141 6.34 6.93 17.03
C LEU A 141 7.26 7.51 18.11
N ASP A 142 8.51 7.06 18.21
CA ASP A 142 9.48 7.51 19.22
C ASP A 142 8.93 7.42 20.65
N ILE A 143 8.32 6.27 20.99
CA ILE A 143 7.86 5.93 22.33
C ILE A 143 8.92 5.05 23.00
N SER A 144 9.36 5.44 24.20
CA SER A 144 10.29 4.63 24.98
C SER A 144 9.61 3.35 25.47
N LEU A 145 10.20 2.21 25.20
CA LEU A 145 9.77 0.90 25.70
C LEU A 145 11.00 0.19 26.26
N GLU A 146 11.29 0.49 27.54
CA GLU A 146 12.34 -0.18 28.30
C GLU A 146 11.74 -1.38 29.02
N ASN A 147 12.42 -2.52 28.99
CA ASN A 147 11.93 -3.76 29.57
C ASN A 147 10.60 -4.27 28.98
N ALA A 148 10.52 -4.35 27.63
CA ALA A 148 9.38 -4.98 26.95
C ALA A 148 9.08 -6.36 27.59
N HIS A 149 7.80 -6.74 27.58
CA HIS A 149 7.27 -7.94 28.22
C HIS A 149 7.28 -7.90 29.76
N THR A 150 7.15 -6.71 30.34
CA THR A 150 6.66 -6.54 31.70
C THR A 150 5.34 -5.78 31.64
N ALA A 151 4.31 -6.26 32.35
CA ALA A 151 2.96 -5.70 32.24
C ALA A 151 2.89 -4.19 32.45
N LEU A 152 3.66 -3.63 33.42
CA LEU A 152 3.66 -2.18 33.63
C LEU A 152 4.35 -1.41 32.48
N ALA A 153 5.49 -1.90 31.96
CA ALA A 153 6.18 -1.22 30.87
C ALA A 153 5.32 -1.20 29.59
N ASP A 154 4.66 -2.31 29.27
CA ASP A 154 3.79 -2.42 28.11
C ASP A 154 2.50 -1.58 28.30
N ALA A 155 1.92 -1.54 29.51
CA ALA A 155 0.82 -0.63 29.84
C ALA A 155 1.24 0.86 29.73
N GLN A 156 2.44 1.23 30.15
CA GLN A 156 2.97 2.59 30.02
C GLN A 156 3.20 2.99 28.56
N ALA A 157 3.78 2.09 27.75
CA ALA A 157 3.96 2.31 26.32
C ALA A 157 2.61 2.41 25.59
N THR A 158 1.64 1.56 25.95
CA THR A 158 0.27 1.61 25.44
C THR A 158 -0.43 2.93 25.84
N ALA A 159 -0.23 3.41 27.05
CA ALA A 159 -0.76 4.70 27.48
C ALA A 159 -0.18 5.88 26.68
N GLN A 160 1.14 5.89 26.43
CA GLN A 160 1.77 6.89 25.58
C GLN A 160 1.29 6.80 24.13
N LEU A 161 1.12 5.58 23.59
CA LEU A 161 0.54 5.36 22.27
C LEU A 161 -0.88 5.92 22.18
N PHE A 162 -1.71 5.63 23.18
CA PHE A 162 -3.08 6.14 23.25
C PHE A 162 -3.13 7.68 23.26
N LEU A 163 -2.29 8.33 24.05
CA LEU A 163 -2.17 9.80 24.08
C LEU A 163 -1.70 10.36 22.73
N LYS A 164 -0.73 9.72 22.06
CA LYS A 164 -0.30 10.12 20.70
C LYS A 164 -1.42 9.97 19.67
N ILE A 165 -2.26 8.95 19.79
CA ILE A 165 -3.44 8.78 18.93
C ILE A 165 -4.44 9.94 19.18
N GLN A 166 -4.72 10.26 20.45
CA GLN A 166 -5.58 11.40 20.79
C GLN A 166 -5.02 12.72 20.23
N ASP A 167 -3.72 12.97 20.35
CA ASP A 167 -3.07 14.13 19.76
C ASP A 167 -3.14 14.16 18.23
N LYS A 168 -3.01 12.99 17.59
CA LYS A 168 -3.22 12.85 16.14
C LYS A 168 -4.64 13.27 15.75
N ILE A 169 -5.66 12.83 16.49
CA ILE A 169 -7.06 13.20 16.26
C ILE A 169 -7.26 14.70 16.43
N LYS A 170 -6.69 15.31 17.50
CA LYS A 170 -6.77 16.77 17.76
C LYS A 170 -6.22 17.61 16.61
N ASN A 171 -5.24 17.08 15.87
CA ASN A 171 -4.61 17.77 14.73
C ASN A 171 -5.38 17.58 13.41
N LEU A 172 -6.46 16.80 13.37
CA LEU A 172 -7.33 16.69 12.21
C LEU A 172 -8.35 17.84 12.18
N PRO A 173 -8.88 18.22 11.01
CA PRO A 173 -10.00 19.15 10.92
C PRO A 173 -11.23 18.64 11.70
N LYS A 174 -11.83 19.50 12.53
CA LYS A 174 -13.00 19.11 13.34
C LYS A 174 -14.14 18.55 12.51
N ALA A 175 -14.44 19.13 11.33
CA ALA A 175 -15.45 18.62 10.41
C ALA A 175 -15.12 17.23 9.82
N LEU A 176 -13.82 16.89 9.71
CA LEU A 176 -13.42 15.54 9.33
C LEU A 176 -13.72 14.55 10.45
N VAL A 177 -13.35 14.89 11.68
CA VAL A 177 -13.62 14.02 12.85
C VAL A 177 -15.12 13.83 13.05
N GLU A 178 -15.93 14.87 12.85
CA GLU A 178 -17.39 14.77 12.86
C GLU A 178 -17.90 13.76 11.83
N LYS A 179 -17.39 13.83 10.58
CA LYS A 179 -17.72 12.85 9.54
C LYS A 179 -17.25 11.43 9.91
N MET A 180 -16.06 11.30 10.50
CA MET A 180 -15.58 10.01 10.97
C MET A 180 -16.47 9.42 12.05
N LEU A 181 -17.02 10.23 12.96
CA LEU A 181 -17.94 9.77 14.00
C LEU A 181 -19.24 9.21 13.42
N THR A 182 -19.71 9.65 12.26
CA THR A 182 -20.88 9.06 11.60
C THR A 182 -20.62 7.63 11.08
N LEU A 183 -19.35 7.26 10.89
CA LEU A 183 -18.89 5.94 10.43
C LEU A 183 -18.29 5.09 11.56
N ALA A 184 -18.10 5.67 12.74
CA ALA A 184 -17.35 5.07 13.85
C ALA A 184 -18.08 3.91 14.54
N ASP A 185 -19.37 3.70 14.30
CA ASP A 185 -20.13 2.53 14.80
C ASP A 185 -19.61 1.20 14.22
N SER A 186 -18.80 1.27 13.17
CA SER A 186 -18.12 0.13 12.57
C SER A 186 -16.80 -0.26 13.27
N ILE A 187 -16.28 0.57 14.16
CA ILE A 187 -15.11 0.27 14.99
C ILE A 187 -15.50 -0.77 16.04
N ILE A 188 -14.58 -1.69 16.35
CA ILE A 188 -14.83 -2.76 17.31
C ILE A 188 -14.86 -2.19 18.74
N TYR A 189 -15.67 -2.76 19.58
CA TYR A 189 -15.88 -2.29 20.96
C TYR A 189 -16.31 -0.81 21.00
N GLU A 190 -16.05 -0.15 22.09
CA GLU A 190 -16.38 1.24 22.33
C GLU A 190 -15.21 2.18 22.01
N SER A 191 -14.30 1.79 21.08
CA SER A 191 -13.16 2.63 20.65
C SER A 191 -13.58 3.99 20.08
N ARG A 192 -14.84 4.13 19.63
CA ARG A 192 -15.47 5.39 19.25
C ARG A 192 -15.40 6.44 20.37
N LEU A 193 -15.50 6.04 21.65
CA LEU A 193 -15.48 6.97 22.79
C LEU A 193 -14.21 7.80 22.85
N ALA A 194 -13.06 7.23 22.47
CA ALA A 194 -11.80 7.96 22.42
C ALA A 194 -11.81 9.06 21.35
N ILE A 195 -12.54 8.89 20.26
CA ILE A 195 -12.69 9.91 19.20
C ILE A 195 -13.70 10.99 19.66
N GLU A 196 -14.79 10.59 20.29
CA GLU A 196 -15.83 11.49 20.79
C GLU A 196 -15.29 12.46 21.85
N GLU A 197 -14.51 11.97 22.82
CA GLU A 197 -13.88 12.81 23.83
C GLU A 197 -13.04 13.92 23.21
N VAL A 198 -12.14 13.52 22.29
CA VAL A 198 -11.28 14.48 21.60
C VAL A 198 -12.12 15.48 20.81
N TYR A 199 -13.14 15.02 20.07
CA TYR A 199 -14.01 15.88 19.27
C TYR A 199 -14.71 16.96 20.12
N GLN A 200 -15.15 16.62 21.34
CA GLN A 200 -15.83 17.57 22.25
C GLN A 200 -14.89 18.72 22.67
N THR A 201 -13.60 18.45 22.80
CA THR A 201 -12.59 19.41 23.24
C THR A 201 -11.85 20.11 22.10
N MET A 202 -12.03 19.64 20.84
CA MET A 202 -11.33 20.19 19.68
C MET A 202 -11.75 21.63 19.37
N PRO A 203 -10.79 22.55 19.19
CA PRO A 203 -11.07 23.86 18.63
C PRO A 203 -11.46 23.75 17.15
N ASP A 204 -12.27 24.69 16.67
CA ASP A 204 -12.57 24.80 15.24
C ASP A 204 -11.38 25.44 14.51
N GLN A 205 -10.32 24.67 14.31
CA GLN A 205 -9.11 25.11 13.62
C GLN A 205 -9.14 24.68 12.16
N GLN A 206 -8.83 25.63 11.26
CA GLN A 206 -8.60 25.34 9.85
C GLN A 206 -7.10 25.09 9.62
N ASP A 207 -6.74 23.90 9.22
CA ASP A 207 -5.39 23.64 8.74
C ASP A 207 -5.20 24.29 7.36
N LYS A 208 -4.21 25.20 7.26
CA LYS A 208 -3.89 25.90 6.01
C LYS A 208 -3.32 25.00 4.94
N GLU A 209 -2.80 23.84 5.31
CA GLU A 209 -2.25 22.85 4.37
C GLU A 209 -3.32 21.94 3.76
N LEU A 210 -4.53 21.96 4.32
CA LEU A 210 -5.65 21.17 3.84
C LEU A 210 -6.67 22.02 3.07
N GLN A 211 -7.37 21.38 2.15
CA GLN A 211 -8.56 21.93 1.49
C GLN A 211 -9.71 20.94 1.62
N SER A 212 -10.90 21.47 1.85
CA SER A 212 -12.12 20.66 1.86
C SER A 212 -12.77 20.68 0.49
N CYS A 213 -12.98 19.50 -0.09
CA CYS A 213 -13.68 19.28 -1.35
C CYS A 213 -14.85 18.33 -1.09
N HIS A 214 -16.09 18.83 -1.15
CA HIS A 214 -17.29 18.05 -0.89
C HIS A 214 -17.28 17.28 0.44
N GLY A 215 -16.65 17.86 1.48
CA GLY A 215 -16.51 17.22 2.80
C GLY A 215 -15.41 16.16 2.91
N ILE A 216 -14.59 15.99 1.87
CA ILE A 216 -13.32 15.26 1.93
C ILE A 216 -12.19 16.29 2.09
N PHE A 217 -11.27 16.02 3.00
CA PHE A 217 -10.10 16.87 3.25
C PHE A 217 -8.89 16.32 2.52
N LEU A 218 -8.30 17.15 1.67
CA LEU A 218 -7.16 16.80 0.82
C LEU A 218 -5.99 17.72 1.11
N ARG A 219 -4.77 17.19 1.04
CA ARG A 219 -3.56 17.99 1.19
C ARG A 219 -3.36 18.90 -0.02
N ARG A 220 -3.09 20.19 0.23
CA ARG A 220 -2.80 21.16 -0.85
C ARG A 220 -1.46 20.84 -1.52
N PRO A 221 -1.37 21.00 -2.84
CA PRO A 221 -0.09 20.88 -3.53
C PRO A 221 0.93 21.87 -2.98
N GLN A 222 2.10 21.37 -2.60
CA GLN A 222 3.21 22.24 -2.17
C GLN A 222 3.88 22.86 -3.41
N LYS A 223 4.32 24.12 -3.29
CA LYS A 223 5.13 24.76 -4.32
C LYS A 223 6.52 24.13 -4.31
N LEU A 224 6.98 23.73 -5.49
CA LEU A 224 8.35 23.26 -5.67
C LEU A 224 9.35 24.40 -5.37
N THR A 225 10.46 24.04 -4.79
CA THR A 225 11.62 24.91 -4.65
C THR A 225 12.21 25.23 -6.03
N SER A 226 12.85 26.39 -6.19
CA SER A 226 13.50 26.73 -7.46
C SER A 226 14.66 25.78 -7.75
N GLU A 227 14.69 25.23 -8.96
CA GLU A 227 15.77 24.33 -9.40
C GLU A 227 17.11 25.07 -9.42
N LYS A 228 18.13 24.46 -8.84
CA LYS A 228 19.52 24.93 -8.89
C LYS A 228 20.23 24.24 -10.06
N LYS A 229 21.11 24.97 -10.73
CA LYS A 229 21.89 24.42 -11.82
C LYS A 229 22.96 23.45 -11.28
N LEU A 230 22.99 22.22 -11.82
CA LEU A 230 24.06 21.26 -11.53
C LEU A 230 25.39 21.71 -12.17
N SER A 231 26.49 21.31 -11.56
CA SER A 231 27.81 21.40 -12.16
C SER A 231 27.92 20.45 -13.36
N GLN A 232 28.73 20.80 -14.35
CA GLN A 232 29.08 19.85 -15.41
C GLN A 232 30.06 18.78 -14.93
N ASP A 233 30.76 19.02 -13.82
CA ASP A 233 31.65 18.05 -13.21
C ASP A 233 30.87 17.11 -12.29
N PHE A 234 30.94 15.83 -12.61
CA PHE A 234 30.25 14.76 -11.89
C PHE A 234 30.64 14.69 -10.40
N LEU A 235 31.95 14.82 -10.10
CA LEU A 235 32.46 14.73 -8.72
C LEU A 235 31.98 15.89 -7.85
N THR A 236 31.92 17.09 -8.41
CA THR A 236 31.35 18.25 -7.72
C THR A 236 29.90 18.00 -7.29
N ASN A 237 29.09 17.39 -8.16
CA ASN A 237 27.70 17.07 -7.83
C ASN A 237 27.59 15.97 -6.75
N LEU A 238 28.45 14.93 -6.80
CA LEU A 238 28.50 13.90 -5.75
C LEU A 238 28.86 14.50 -4.39
N TYR A 239 29.86 15.39 -4.37
CA TYR A 239 30.27 16.08 -3.15
C TYR A 239 29.14 16.91 -2.54
N LEU A 240 28.38 17.65 -3.37
CA LEU A 240 27.22 18.43 -2.93
C LEU A 240 26.09 17.54 -2.35
N LEU A 241 25.97 16.30 -2.83
CA LEU A 241 25.05 15.29 -2.31
C LEU A 241 25.57 14.59 -1.04
N GLY A 242 26.79 14.89 -0.58
CA GLY A 242 27.41 14.23 0.57
C GLY A 242 27.79 12.78 0.31
N LEU A 243 28.02 12.40 -0.96
CA LEU A 243 28.34 11.04 -1.38
C LEU A 243 29.85 10.88 -1.62
N GLU A 244 30.36 9.67 -1.37
CA GLU A 244 31.75 9.33 -1.59
C GLU A 244 32.05 9.05 -3.06
N GLU A 245 33.24 9.42 -3.49
CA GLU A 245 33.78 9.09 -4.81
C GLU A 245 34.03 7.58 -4.95
N ARG A 246 33.60 7.01 -6.08
CA ARG A 246 33.88 5.63 -6.48
C ARG A 246 34.43 5.63 -7.90
N PRO A 247 35.69 5.13 -8.13
CA PRO A 247 36.32 5.19 -9.44
C PRO A 247 35.52 4.51 -10.56
N GLU A 248 34.86 3.40 -10.25
CA GLU A 248 34.01 2.70 -11.23
C GLU A 248 32.74 3.49 -11.58
N GLN A 249 32.14 4.19 -10.61
CA GLN A 249 30.98 5.06 -10.84
C GLN A 249 31.37 6.26 -11.72
N LEU A 250 32.55 6.82 -11.53
CA LEU A 250 33.07 7.90 -12.37
C LEU A 250 33.26 7.44 -13.82
N LYS A 251 33.84 6.24 -14.04
CA LYS A 251 33.95 5.67 -15.40
C LYS A 251 32.59 5.44 -16.04
N PHE A 252 31.62 4.94 -15.25
CA PHE A 252 30.25 4.75 -15.73
C PHE A 252 29.61 6.08 -16.13
N ALA A 253 29.78 7.14 -15.33
CA ALA A 253 29.27 8.46 -15.65
C ALA A 253 29.90 9.00 -16.95
N HIS A 254 31.17 8.73 -17.18
CA HIS A 254 31.85 9.12 -18.43
C HIS A 254 31.30 8.36 -19.65
N PHE A 255 31.08 7.05 -19.54
CA PHE A 255 30.39 6.30 -20.59
C PHE A 255 28.97 6.82 -20.84
N MET A 256 28.30 7.28 -19.79
CA MET A 256 27.01 7.91 -19.93
C MET A 256 27.06 9.23 -20.71
N GLU A 257 28.08 10.06 -20.46
CA GLU A 257 28.31 11.29 -21.23
C GLU A 257 28.56 11.00 -22.71
N GLU A 258 29.41 10.01 -23.03
CA GLU A 258 29.64 9.56 -24.40
C GLU A 258 28.37 9.03 -25.05
N ALA A 259 27.60 8.21 -24.32
CA ALA A 259 26.33 7.67 -24.79
C ALA A 259 25.31 8.75 -25.12
N LEU A 260 25.28 9.86 -24.37
CA LEU A 260 24.38 10.99 -24.65
C LEU A 260 24.70 11.69 -25.97
N ASP A 261 25.94 11.62 -26.45
CA ASP A 261 26.35 12.24 -27.73
C ASP A 261 26.05 11.36 -28.95
N GLN A 262 25.72 10.09 -28.75
CA GLN A 262 25.32 9.18 -29.84
C GLN A 262 23.90 9.46 -30.32
N GLN A 263 23.60 9.14 -31.58
CA GLN A 263 22.24 9.21 -32.09
C GLN A 263 21.45 7.92 -31.85
N GLU A 264 22.13 6.79 -31.94
CA GLU A 264 21.56 5.46 -31.75
C GLU A 264 21.38 5.12 -30.27
N ALA A 265 20.67 4.02 -29.99
CA ALA A 265 20.52 3.48 -28.66
C ALA A 265 21.89 3.07 -28.07
N SER A 266 22.06 3.26 -26.79
CA SER A 266 23.31 2.93 -26.10
C SER A 266 23.05 1.93 -24.96
N PHE A 267 23.87 0.87 -24.92
CA PHE A 267 23.83 -0.18 -23.91
C PHE A 267 25.02 -0.05 -22.99
N LEU A 268 24.78 0.10 -21.70
CA LEU A 268 25.81 0.24 -20.66
C LEU A 268 25.76 -0.97 -19.72
N GLU A 269 26.80 -1.79 -19.72
CA GLU A 269 26.94 -2.91 -18.78
C GLU A 269 27.74 -2.47 -17.56
N ALA A 270 27.12 -2.55 -16.39
CA ALA A 270 27.74 -2.20 -15.11
C ALA A 270 27.20 -3.05 -13.96
N GLN A 271 28.07 -3.49 -13.08
CA GLN A 271 27.72 -4.35 -11.95
C GLN A 271 26.72 -3.71 -10.97
N THR A 272 26.02 -4.56 -10.21
CA THR A 272 25.13 -4.11 -9.13
C THR A 272 25.95 -3.47 -7.99
N GLY A 273 25.37 -2.46 -7.31
CA GLY A 273 26.04 -1.79 -6.19
C GLY A 273 27.01 -0.65 -6.56
N LEU A 274 27.26 -0.44 -7.84
CA LEU A 274 28.15 0.61 -8.35
C LEU A 274 27.60 2.05 -8.10
N GLY A 275 26.31 2.22 -7.85
CA GLY A 275 25.67 3.53 -7.78
C GLY A 275 25.21 4.03 -9.16
N LYS A 276 24.73 3.12 -10.02
CA LYS A 276 24.29 3.39 -11.39
C LYS A 276 23.31 4.57 -11.48
N THR A 277 22.40 4.68 -10.52
CA THR A 277 21.34 5.70 -10.53
C THR A 277 21.90 7.13 -10.60
N PHE A 278 22.80 7.50 -9.70
CA PHE A 278 23.47 8.80 -9.79
C PHE A 278 24.40 8.87 -11.01
N GLY A 279 25.01 7.73 -11.37
CA GLY A 279 25.90 7.63 -12.55
C GLY A 279 25.20 7.96 -13.86
N TYR A 280 23.89 7.70 -14.01
CA TYR A 280 23.14 8.12 -15.20
C TYR A 280 22.36 9.43 -15.02
N LEU A 281 21.81 9.71 -13.83
CA LEU A 281 20.99 10.92 -13.62
C LEU A 281 21.83 12.18 -13.64
N LEU A 282 22.97 12.22 -12.94
CA LEU A 282 23.79 13.44 -12.84
C LEU A 282 24.32 13.91 -14.20
N PRO A 283 24.92 13.04 -15.07
CA PRO A 283 25.36 13.46 -16.40
C PRO A 283 24.23 14.00 -17.29
N ILE A 284 23.04 13.38 -17.25
CA ILE A 284 21.89 13.85 -18.04
C ILE A 284 21.42 15.22 -17.53
N LEU A 285 21.21 15.34 -16.21
CA LEU A 285 20.66 16.55 -15.61
C LEU A 285 21.63 17.74 -15.65
N SER A 286 22.95 17.49 -15.67
CA SER A 286 23.97 18.54 -15.77
C SER A 286 24.01 19.22 -17.14
N ARG A 287 23.51 18.59 -18.20
CA ARG A 287 23.40 19.16 -19.56
C ARG A 287 22.34 20.25 -19.70
N GLY A 288 21.65 20.61 -18.63
CA GLY A 288 20.79 21.77 -18.56
C GLY A 288 19.29 21.43 -18.63
N GLN A 289 18.63 21.63 -19.77
CA GLN A 289 17.15 21.55 -19.87
C GLN A 289 16.61 20.15 -20.19
N GLU A 290 17.44 19.13 -20.25
CA GLU A 290 17.01 17.78 -20.61
C GLU A 290 16.12 17.17 -19.53
N LYS A 291 15.01 16.59 -19.96
CA LYS A 291 14.11 15.81 -19.11
C LYS A 291 14.45 14.33 -19.22
N VAL A 292 14.20 13.58 -18.17
CA VAL A 292 14.51 12.16 -18.09
C VAL A 292 13.26 11.34 -17.80
N LEU A 293 13.11 10.24 -18.50
CA LEU A 293 12.18 9.17 -18.14
C LEU A 293 12.99 7.94 -17.73
N VAL A 294 12.90 7.54 -16.49
CA VAL A 294 13.55 6.32 -15.98
C VAL A 294 12.50 5.23 -15.86
N THR A 295 12.78 4.07 -16.44
CA THR A 295 11.94 2.90 -16.22
C THR A 295 12.71 1.81 -15.49
N VAL A 296 12.06 1.21 -14.49
CA VAL A 296 12.62 0.16 -13.61
C VAL A 296 11.74 -1.10 -13.62
N PRO A 297 12.23 -2.27 -13.22
CA PRO A 297 11.45 -3.51 -13.33
C PRO A 297 10.15 -3.55 -12.52
N THR A 298 10.15 -2.99 -11.31
CA THR A 298 9.04 -3.16 -10.36
C THR A 298 8.61 -1.84 -9.71
N LYS A 299 7.37 -1.79 -9.21
CA LYS A 299 6.85 -0.66 -8.43
C LYS A 299 7.68 -0.40 -7.17
N ILE A 300 8.19 -1.46 -6.52
CA ILE A 300 9.03 -1.35 -5.32
C ILE A 300 10.32 -0.59 -5.64
N LEU A 301 11.01 -0.95 -6.72
CA LEU A 301 12.21 -0.23 -7.17
C LEU A 301 11.90 1.20 -7.60
N GLN A 302 10.74 1.43 -8.21
CA GLN A 302 10.26 2.76 -8.57
C GLN A 302 10.10 3.66 -7.32
N ASP A 303 9.47 3.14 -6.27
CA ASP A 303 9.28 3.86 -5.01
C ASP A 303 10.60 4.05 -4.26
N GLN A 304 11.49 3.05 -4.26
CA GLN A 304 12.83 3.16 -3.65
C GLN A 304 13.66 4.26 -4.32
N LEU A 305 13.68 4.31 -5.66
CA LEU A 305 14.40 5.34 -6.41
C LEU A 305 13.86 6.74 -6.08
N LEU A 306 12.53 6.89 -6.01
CA LEU A 306 11.90 8.16 -5.66
C LEU A 306 12.28 8.60 -4.24
N GLN A 307 12.19 7.67 -3.26
CA GLN A 307 12.35 7.97 -1.83
C GLN A 307 13.81 8.18 -1.42
N LYS A 308 14.77 7.60 -2.14
CA LYS A 308 16.20 7.71 -1.83
C LYS A 308 16.87 8.74 -2.74
N GLU A 309 17.17 8.34 -3.97
CA GLU A 309 17.94 9.18 -4.89
C GLU A 309 17.14 10.41 -5.34
N GLY A 310 15.85 10.22 -5.64
CA GLY A 310 14.96 11.30 -6.05
C GLY A 310 14.82 12.36 -4.97
N ARG A 311 14.56 11.93 -3.74
CA ARG A 311 14.43 12.83 -2.60
C ARG A 311 15.72 13.63 -2.33
N LEU A 312 16.87 12.98 -2.39
CA LEU A 312 18.16 13.64 -2.19
C LEU A 312 18.44 14.70 -3.26
N LEU A 313 18.14 14.39 -4.54
CA LEU A 313 18.29 15.34 -5.65
C LEU A 313 17.27 16.50 -5.57
N GLU A 314 16.07 16.23 -5.09
CA GLU A 314 15.05 17.28 -4.85
C GLU A 314 15.47 18.21 -3.72
N GLU A 315 15.95 17.68 -2.60
CA GLU A 315 16.37 18.46 -1.43
C GLU A 315 17.60 19.34 -1.74
N VAL A 316 18.62 18.82 -2.43
CA VAL A 316 19.86 19.53 -2.70
C VAL A 316 19.77 20.46 -3.89
N PHE A 317 19.18 19.99 -5.00
CA PHE A 317 19.16 20.73 -6.27
C PHE A 317 17.78 21.27 -6.67
N GLY A 318 16.71 20.92 -5.95
CA GLY A 318 15.35 21.33 -6.29
C GLY A 318 14.81 20.68 -7.58
N ILE A 319 15.39 19.53 -8.00
CA ILE A 319 14.96 18.81 -9.19
C ILE A 319 13.61 18.15 -8.94
N SER A 320 12.65 18.39 -9.82
CA SER A 320 11.31 17.81 -9.69
C SER A 320 11.29 16.35 -10.17
N PHE A 321 10.88 15.46 -9.27
CA PHE A 321 10.65 14.04 -9.52
C PHE A 321 9.16 13.72 -9.53
N HIS A 322 8.75 12.78 -10.36
CA HIS A 322 7.41 12.23 -10.32
C HIS A 322 7.42 10.73 -10.63
N SER A 323 6.73 9.96 -9.76
CA SER A 323 6.49 8.53 -9.95
C SER A 323 5.17 8.32 -10.69
N LEU A 324 5.23 7.81 -11.92
CA LEU A 324 4.07 7.59 -12.77
C LEU A 324 3.71 6.10 -12.77
N LYS A 325 2.53 5.77 -12.23
CA LYS A 325 1.98 4.41 -12.13
C LYS A 325 0.70 4.29 -12.95
N SER A 326 0.26 3.06 -13.20
CA SER A 326 -1.03 2.80 -13.85
C SER A 326 -2.20 3.33 -13.01
N PRO A 327 -3.33 3.72 -13.63
CA PRO A 327 -4.46 4.35 -12.95
C PRO A 327 -4.99 3.52 -11.78
N GLU A 328 -5.01 2.21 -11.89
CA GLU A 328 -5.48 1.29 -10.86
C GLU A 328 -4.72 1.36 -9.51
N ASN A 329 -3.56 2.03 -9.48
CA ASN A 329 -2.84 2.27 -8.23
C ASN A 329 -3.38 3.49 -7.47
N TYR A 330 -4.17 4.35 -8.10
CA TYR A 330 -4.66 5.58 -7.51
C TYR A 330 -6.10 5.44 -7.02
N LEU A 331 -6.39 6.12 -5.92
CA LEU A 331 -7.76 6.30 -5.45
C LEU A 331 -8.54 7.19 -6.43
N LYS A 332 -9.73 6.74 -6.86
CA LYS A 332 -10.69 7.58 -7.58
C LYS A 332 -11.63 8.24 -6.58
N LEU A 333 -11.48 9.53 -6.37
CA LEU A 333 -12.20 10.28 -5.35
C LEU A 333 -13.73 10.19 -5.52
N ASP A 334 -14.24 10.21 -6.75
CA ASP A 334 -15.69 10.04 -7.01
C ASP A 334 -16.22 8.70 -6.51
N TYR A 335 -15.49 7.60 -6.75
CA TYR A 335 -15.89 6.27 -6.32
C TYR A 335 -15.81 6.11 -4.80
N PHE A 336 -14.74 6.64 -4.22
CA PHE A 336 -14.61 6.67 -2.76
C PHE A 336 -15.71 7.49 -2.10
N TYR A 337 -16.00 8.69 -2.61
CA TYR A 337 -17.08 9.55 -2.12
C TYR A 337 -18.43 8.84 -2.14
N GLN A 338 -18.78 8.20 -3.27
CA GLN A 338 -20.00 7.43 -3.40
C GLN A 338 -20.06 6.21 -2.44
N SER A 339 -18.90 5.62 -2.15
CA SER A 339 -18.80 4.47 -1.23
C SER A 339 -19.03 4.85 0.24
N LEU A 340 -18.84 6.12 0.62
CA LEU A 340 -19.01 6.57 2.00
C LEU A 340 -20.46 6.41 2.48
N ASP A 341 -21.44 6.63 1.59
CA ASP A 341 -22.87 6.54 1.89
C ASP A 341 -23.42 5.10 1.82
N ARG A 342 -22.61 4.12 1.35
CA ARG A 342 -23.02 2.71 1.30
C ARG A 342 -22.74 2.04 2.64
N GLU A 343 -23.72 1.33 3.17
CA GLU A 343 -23.52 0.43 4.28
C GLU A 343 -22.91 -0.89 3.77
N TYR A 344 -21.80 -1.28 4.36
CA TYR A 344 -21.17 -2.58 4.11
C TYR A 344 -21.34 -3.45 5.36
N ASP A 345 -21.79 -4.69 5.18
CA ASP A 345 -21.88 -5.66 6.27
C ASP A 345 -20.48 -6.03 6.85
N ASN A 346 -19.42 -5.72 6.11
CA ASN A 346 -18.06 -6.01 6.50
C ASN A 346 -17.45 -4.82 7.29
N ARG A 347 -17.24 -4.99 8.59
CA ARG A 347 -16.61 -4.01 9.47
C ARG A 347 -15.22 -3.58 9.01
N LEU A 348 -14.44 -4.50 8.37
CA LEU A 348 -13.12 -4.16 7.84
C LEU A 348 -13.21 -3.09 6.75
N VAL A 349 -14.21 -3.15 5.87
CA VAL A 349 -14.43 -2.14 4.83
C VAL A 349 -14.77 -0.79 5.45
N ASN A 350 -15.68 -0.76 6.41
CA ASN A 350 -16.08 0.49 7.07
C ASN A 350 -14.91 1.11 7.85
N ARG A 351 -14.05 0.30 8.51
CA ARG A 351 -12.83 0.79 9.11
C ARG A 351 -11.85 1.33 8.06
N CYS A 352 -11.72 0.66 6.91
CA CYS A 352 -10.88 1.14 5.80
C CYS A 352 -11.33 2.52 5.30
N LYS A 353 -12.62 2.83 5.30
CA LYS A 353 -13.11 4.18 4.98
C LYS A 353 -12.55 5.23 5.94
N LEU A 354 -12.51 4.94 7.24
CA LEU A 354 -11.91 5.84 8.24
C LEU A 354 -10.41 6.02 7.99
N GLN A 355 -9.68 4.93 7.72
CA GLN A 355 -8.27 4.96 7.36
C GLN A 355 -8.02 5.86 6.13
N LEU A 356 -8.82 5.70 5.08
CA LEU A 356 -8.70 6.49 3.86
C LEU A 356 -9.01 7.97 4.09
N LEU A 357 -9.98 8.30 4.93
CA LEU A 357 -10.29 9.70 5.29
C LEU A 357 -9.11 10.36 6.01
N VAL A 358 -8.43 9.66 6.92
CA VAL A 358 -7.20 10.16 7.57
C VAL A 358 -6.06 10.25 6.55
N TRP A 359 -5.81 9.18 5.78
CA TRP A 359 -4.74 9.13 4.79
C TRP A 359 -4.84 10.24 3.75
N LEU A 360 -6.05 10.63 3.31
CA LEU A 360 -6.26 11.70 2.36
C LEU A 360 -5.77 13.07 2.87
N THR A 361 -5.66 13.26 4.18
CA THR A 361 -5.06 14.48 4.76
C THR A 361 -3.52 14.47 4.70
N GLU A 362 -2.91 13.32 4.41
CA GLU A 362 -1.46 13.11 4.46
C GLU A 362 -0.85 12.84 3.08
N THR A 363 -1.56 12.08 2.25
CA THR A 363 -1.04 11.68 0.94
C THR A 363 -0.85 12.88 0.01
N LYS A 364 0.24 12.82 -0.77
CA LYS A 364 0.54 13.76 -1.86
C LYS A 364 0.29 13.16 -3.24
N THR A 365 0.10 11.85 -3.29
CA THR A 365 0.06 11.07 -4.53
C THR A 365 -1.28 10.42 -4.79
N GLY A 366 -2.03 10.06 -3.74
CA GLY A 366 -3.24 9.26 -3.85
C GLY A 366 -3.00 7.79 -4.22
N ASP A 367 -1.77 7.30 -4.07
CA ASP A 367 -1.38 5.92 -4.39
C ASP A 367 -1.83 4.97 -3.27
N LEU A 368 -2.77 4.08 -3.57
CA LEU A 368 -3.30 3.10 -2.62
C LEU A 368 -2.24 2.14 -2.06
N ASN A 369 -1.06 2.03 -2.70
CA ASN A 369 0.04 1.23 -2.16
C ASN A 369 0.72 1.91 -0.95
N GLU A 370 0.42 3.16 -0.63
CA GLU A 370 0.85 3.82 0.60
C GLU A 370 0.12 3.28 1.83
N ILE A 371 -1.04 2.63 1.65
CA ILE A 371 -1.82 2.07 2.76
C ILE A 371 -1.17 0.78 3.25
N GLY A 372 -0.84 0.74 4.54
CA GLY A 372 -0.33 -0.47 5.19
C GLY A 372 -1.34 -1.62 5.11
N GLN A 373 -0.85 -2.84 4.91
CA GLN A 373 -1.68 -4.05 4.78
C GLN A 373 -2.77 -3.95 3.69
N ALA A 374 -2.53 -3.20 2.61
CA ALA A 374 -3.47 -2.95 1.50
C ALA A 374 -4.13 -4.24 0.95
N HIS A 375 -3.41 -5.39 1.00
CA HIS A 375 -3.92 -6.68 0.54
C HIS A 375 -5.19 -7.14 1.27
N ARG A 376 -5.39 -6.73 2.54
CA ARG A 376 -6.59 -7.06 3.34
C ARG A 376 -7.86 -6.40 2.81
N PHE A 377 -7.70 -5.32 2.06
CA PHE A 377 -8.79 -4.49 1.51
C PHE A 377 -8.91 -4.62 0.01
N SER A 378 -8.28 -5.62 -0.61
CA SER A 378 -8.18 -5.77 -2.07
C SER A 378 -9.55 -5.73 -2.78
N SER A 379 -10.58 -6.34 -2.19
CA SER A 379 -11.94 -6.30 -2.74
C SER A 379 -12.51 -4.88 -2.77
N TYR A 380 -12.40 -4.17 -1.65
CA TYR A 380 -12.89 -2.79 -1.56
C TYR A 380 -12.06 -1.83 -2.43
N PHE A 381 -10.74 -2.02 -2.49
CA PHE A 381 -9.88 -1.20 -3.38
C PHE A 381 -10.23 -1.38 -4.85
N ASN A 382 -10.69 -2.57 -5.29
CA ASN A 382 -11.19 -2.76 -6.64
C ASN A 382 -12.42 -1.90 -6.98
N GLU A 383 -13.23 -1.52 -5.98
CA GLU A 383 -14.39 -0.65 -6.16
C GLU A 383 -14.02 0.84 -6.26
N ILE A 384 -12.96 1.26 -5.53
CA ILE A 384 -12.61 2.67 -5.38
C ILE A 384 -11.35 3.09 -6.15
N ARG A 385 -10.62 2.14 -6.75
CA ARG A 385 -9.44 2.44 -7.57
C ARG A 385 -9.82 3.14 -8.87
N HIS A 386 -8.89 3.91 -9.41
CA HIS A 386 -9.08 4.65 -10.64
C HIS A 386 -9.12 3.69 -11.85
N ASP A 387 -10.05 3.90 -12.76
CA ASP A 387 -10.29 3.09 -13.96
C ASP A 387 -9.66 3.67 -15.25
N GLY A 388 -8.85 4.72 -15.12
CA GLY A 388 -8.24 5.43 -16.25
C GLY A 388 -9.20 6.36 -17.00
N LYS A 389 -10.45 6.48 -16.57
CA LYS A 389 -11.47 7.34 -17.19
C LYS A 389 -11.86 8.47 -16.25
N LEU A 390 -11.83 9.69 -16.70
CA LEU A 390 -12.24 10.86 -15.92
C LEU A 390 -13.08 11.80 -16.78
N SER A 391 -14.31 12.07 -16.35
CA SER A 391 -15.18 13.05 -17.00
C SER A 391 -14.86 14.45 -16.49
N LYS A 392 -14.95 15.45 -17.37
CA LYS A 392 -14.87 16.86 -16.98
C LYS A 392 -16.00 17.30 -16.05
N HIS A 393 -17.04 16.50 -15.92
CA HIS A 393 -18.19 16.71 -15.03
C HIS A 393 -18.05 15.97 -13.70
N SER A 394 -16.91 15.29 -13.46
CA SER A 394 -16.60 14.67 -12.17
C SER A 394 -16.56 15.73 -11.07
N LEU A 395 -17.09 15.40 -9.87
CA LEU A 395 -17.08 16.30 -8.70
C LEU A 395 -15.66 16.65 -8.27
N PHE A 396 -14.73 15.73 -8.45
CA PHE A 396 -13.31 15.85 -8.04
C PHE A 396 -12.37 15.97 -9.24
N TYR A 397 -12.83 16.51 -10.37
CA TYR A 397 -12.00 16.62 -11.59
C TYR A 397 -10.67 17.32 -11.35
N GLU A 398 -10.68 18.41 -10.60
CA GLU A 398 -9.46 19.20 -10.33
C GLU A 398 -8.54 18.55 -9.30
N GLU A 399 -9.08 17.78 -8.36
CA GLU A 399 -8.38 17.12 -7.28
C GLU A 399 -7.99 15.67 -7.60
N ASP A 400 -8.42 15.13 -8.73
CA ASP A 400 -8.16 13.74 -9.11
C ASP A 400 -6.68 13.43 -9.17
N PHE A 401 -6.23 12.48 -8.36
CA PHE A 401 -4.81 12.17 -8.18
C PHE A 401 -4.15 11.64 -9.46
N TRP A 402 -4.86 10.79 -10.22
CA TRP A 402 -4.31 10.25 -11.47
C TRP A 402 -4.14 11.34 -12.52
N ARG A 403 -5.14 12.21 -12.71
CA ARG A 403 -5.03 13.38 -13.60
C ARG A 403 -3.91 14.32 -13.19
N LEU A 404 -3.84 14.67 -11.90
CA LEU A 404 -2.76 15.51 -11.37
C LEU A 404 -1.39 14.85 -11.56
N GLY A 405 -1.31 13.51 -11.45
CA GLY A 405 -0.12 12.73 -11.77
C GLY A 405 0.31 12.88 -13.23
N GLN A 406 -0.63 12.84 -14.19
CA GLN A 406 -0.32 13.06 -15.61
C GLN A 406 0.22 14.49 -15.87
N VAL A 407 -0.39 15.51 -15.26
CA VAL A 407 0.08 16.90 -15.35
C VAL A 407 1.48 17.06 -14.77
N LYS A 408 1.73 16.47 -13.59
CA LYS A 408 3.07 16.46 -12.97
C LYS A 408 4.08 15.73 -13.84
N ALA A 409 3.73 14.57 -14.41
CA ALA A 409 4.61 13.84 -15.32
C ALA A 409 5.04 14.68 -16.53
N ALA A 410 4.13 15.44 -17.12
CA ALA A 410 4.45 16.32 -18.25
C ALA A 410 5.43 17.45 -17.88
N THR A 411 5.38 17.96 -16.64
CA THR A 411 6.17 19.12 -16.20
C THR A 411 7.46 18.74 -15.44
N SER A 412 7.52 17.58 -14.78
CA SER A 412 8.67 17.17 -14.00
C SER A 412 9.92 16.91 -14.83
N ARG A 413 11.09 17.23 -14.27
CA ARG A 413 12.41 16.98 -14.86
C ARG A 413 12.67 15.48 -14.99
N VAL A 414 12.39 14.72 -13.95
CA VAL A 414 12.56 13.28 -13.91
C VAL A 414 11.21 12.61 -13.66
N VAL A 415 10.84 11.72 -14.55
CA VAL A 415 9.70 10.84 -14.39
C VAL A 415 10.22 9.42 -14.21
N ILE A 416 9.70 8.71 -13.22
CA ILE A 416 10.03 7.32 -12.95
C ILE A 416 8.80 6.47 -13.20
N THR A 417 8.94 5.35 -13.90
CA THR A 417 7.86 4.38 -14.14
C THR A 417 8.39 2.96 -14.07
N ASN A 418 7.54 1.95 -14.15
CA ASN A 418 7.99 0.58 -14.29
C ASN A 418 7.83 0.08 -15.73
N HIS A 419 8.59 -0.97 -16.10
CA HIS A 419 8.64 -1.51 -17.46
C HIS A 419 7.26 -1.87 -18.01
N ALA A 420 6.42 -2.52 -17.20
CA ALA A 420 5.10 -2.95 -17.64
C ALA A 420 4.19 -1.76 -17.97
N TYR A 421 4.15 -0.74 -17.09
CA TYR A 421 3.33 0.44 -17.33
C TYR A 421 3.90 1.31 -18.47
N LEU A 422 5.22 1.36 -18.62
CA LEU A 422 5.84 2.04 -19.78
C LEU A 422 5.31 1.45 -21.09
N LEU A 423 5.32 0.12 -21.25
CA LEU A 423 4.84 -0.54 -22.47
C LEU A 423 3.35 -0.22 -22.73
N THR A 424 2.51 -0.32 -21.69
CA THR A 424 1.09 0.03 -21.79
C THR A 424 0.91 1.48 -22.23
N ARG A 425 1.69 2.41 -21.64
CA ARG A 425 1.58 3.84 -21.93
C ARG A 425 2.04 4.19 -23.35
N LEU A 426 3.14 3.56 -23.81
CA LEU A 426 3.69 3.79 -25.14
C LEU A 426 2.87 3.14 -26.27
N GLU A 427 2.13 2.05 -25.98
CA GLU A 427 1.17 1.49 -26.94
C GLU A 427 0.03 2.48 -27.23
N ASP A 428 -0.43 3.21 -26.20
CA ASP A 428 -1.53 4.17 -26.33
C ASP A 428 -1.06 5.55 -26.86
N ASP A 429 0.05 6.08 -26.29
CA ASP A 429 0.52 7.43 -26.55
C ASP A 429 2.02 7.57 -26.24
N GLN A 430 2.81 7.84 -27.26
CA GLN A 430 4.26 8.00 -27.14
C GLN A 430 4.71 9.39 -26.66
N SER A 431 3.79 10.33 -26.44
CA SER A 431 4.10 11.72 -26.04
C SER A 431 4.86 11.82 -24.71
N LEU A 432 4.82 10.77 -23.89
CA LEU A 432 5.61 10.69 -22.66
C LEU A 432 7.13 10.78 -22.92
N LEU A 433 7.58 10.38 -24.12
CA LEU A 433 8.98 10.44 -24.54
C LEU A 433 9.38 11.79 -25.17
N ASP A 434 8.44 12.70 -25.40
CA ASP A 434 8.74 13.98 -26.04
C ASP A 434 9.74 14.78 -25.22
N ASN A 435 10.87 15.12 -25.86
CA ASN A 435 11.97 15.87 -25.24
C ASN A 435 12.53 15.23 -23.96
N ARG A 436 12.55 13.90 -23.89
CA ARG A 436 13.08 13.13 -22.76
C ARG A 436 14.12 12.13 -23.22
N VAL A 437 15.17 11.97 -22.41
CA VAL A 437 16.07 10.82 -22.48
C VAL A 437 15.39 9.67 -21.75
N LEU A 438 15.20 8.55 -22.44
CA LEU A 438 14.70 7.32 -21.81
C LEU A 438 15.86 6.50 -21.28
N VAL A 439 15.86 6.25 -19.96
CA VAL A 439 16.78 5.32 -19.31
C VAL A 439 16.01 4.07 -18.91
N VAL A 440 16.42 2.94 -19.44
CA VAL A 440 15.88 1.61 -19.07
C VAL A 440 16.85 0.98 -18.08
N ASP A 441 16.55 1.08 -16.79
CA ASP A 441 17.38 0.49 -15.74
C ASP A 441 17.03 -0.98 -15.54
N GLU A 442 18.02 -1.85 -15.27
CA GLU A 442 17.89 -3.30 -15.26
C GLU A 442 17.24 -3.83 -16.56
N ALA A 443 17.77 -3.35 -17.71
CA ALA A 443 17.21 -3.56 -19.04
C ALA A 443 16.98 -5.04 -19.41
N GLN A 444 17.73 -5.98 -18.82
CA GLN A 444 17.48 -7.42 -19.01
C GLN A 444 16.09 -7.86 -18.53
N LYS A 445 15.46 -7.09 -17.63
CA LYS A 445 14.09 -7.37 -17.15
C LYS A 445 13.02 -6.85 -18.12
N MET A 446 13.37 -5.97 -19.05
CA MET A 446 12.43 -5.47 -20.07
C MET A 446 11.91 -6.61 -20.97
N PHE A 447 12.74 -7.61 -21.25
CA PHE A 447 12.32 -8.78 -22.03
C PHE A 447 11.15 -9.51 -21.36
N PHE A 448 11.22 -9.74 -20.04
CA PHE A 448 10.12 -10.36 -19.29
C PHE A 448 8.86 -9.48 -19.24
N ALA A 449 9.03 -8.15 -19.22
CA ALA A 449 7.91 -7.24 -19.30
C ALA A 449 7.21 -7.31 -20.67
N LEU A 450 7.96 -7.42 -21.77
CA LEU A 450 7.42 -7.65 -23.12
C LEU A 450 6.69 -8.99 -23.22
N GLU A 451 7.27 -10.07 -22.68
CA GLU A 451 6.63 -11.37 -22.64
C GLU A 451 5.30 -11.32 -21.89
N SER A 452 5.30 -10.73 -20.68
CA SER A 452 4.07 -10.52 -19.90
C SER A 452 3.07 -9.62 -20.62
N PHE A 453 3.52 -8.60 -21.35
CA PHE A 453 2.68 -7.69 -22.11
C PHE A 453 2.04 -8.36 -23.35
N SER A 454 2.70 -9.38 -23.91
CA SER A 454 2.18 -10.17 -25.03
C SER A 454 1.08 -11.13 -24.63
N GLN A 455 0.81 -11.29 -23.35
CA GLN A 455 -0.17 -12.21 -22.80
C GLN A 455 -1.14 -11.51 -21.86
N ALA A 456 -2.33 -12.08 -21.70
CA ALA A 456 -3.29 -11.71 -20.66
C ALA A 456 -3.88 -12.97 -20.05
N SER A 457 -4.34 -12.89 -18.82
CA SER A 457 -5.00 -14.02 -18.17
C SER A 457 -6.08 -13.54 -17.20
N ILE A 458 -7.11 -14.37 -17.03
CA ILE A 458 -8.17 -14.15 -16.04
C ILE A 458 -8.39 -15.41 -15.22
N ASN A 459 -8.75 -15.24 -13.95
CA ASN A 459 -9.23 -16.35 -13.13
C ASN A 459 -10.66 -16.71 -13.55
N LEU A 460 -10.81 -17.82 -14.24
CA LEU A 460 -12.08 -18.24 -14.84
C LEU A 460 -13.16 -18.52 -13.78
N THR A 461 -12.78 -19.12 -12.65
CA THR A 461 -13.73 -19.39 -11.56
C THR A 461 -14.30 -18.11 -10.97
N LYS A 462 -13.43 -17.14 -10.68
CA LYS A 462 -13.84 -15.81 -10.17
C LYS A 462 -14.70 -15.06 -11.19
N THR A 463 -14.31 -15.09 -12.47
CA THR A 463 -15.05 -14.42 -13.55
C THR A 463 -16.46 -15.01 -13.69
N LEU A 464 -16.60 -16.34 -13.64
CA LEU A 464 -17.91 -17.00 -13.68
C LEU A 464 -18.79 -16.64 -12.47
N GLN A 465 -18.19 -16.50 -11.29
CA GLN A 465 -18.91 -16.03 -10.09
C GLN A 465 -19.39 -14.58 -10.26
N GLN A 466 -18.57 -13.70 -10.79
CA GLN A 466 -18.93 -12.32 -11.08
C GLN A 466 -20.09 -12.23 -12.11
N ILE A 467 -20.02 -13.02 -13.18
CA ILE A 467 -21.11 -13.09 -14.16
C ILE A 467 -22.41 -13.58 -13.51
N ASN A 468 -22.34 -14.62 -12.65
CA ASN A 468 -23.50 -15.09 -11.90
C ASN A 468 -24.14 -14.01 -11.03
N HIS A 469 -23.33 -13.21 -10.35
CA HIS A 469 -23.81 -12.09 -9.54
C HIS A 469 -24.53 -11.04 -10.42
N LEU A 470 -23.92 -10.65 -11.55
CA LEU A 470 -24.54 -9.69 -12.48
C LEU A 470 -25.85 -10.19 -13.10
N LEU A 471 -26.00 -11.49 -13.28
CA LEU A 471 -27.24 -12.10 -13.77
C LEU A 471 -28.37 -12.11 -12.75
N GLN A 472 -28.06 -11.94 -11.44
CA GLN A 472 -29.07 -11.82 -10.38
C GLN A 472 -29.56 -10.37 -10.20
N GLU A 473 -28.83 -9.38 -10.72
CA GLU A 473 -29.22 -7.99 -10.70
C GLU A 473 -30.26 -7.69 -11.80
N GLU A 474 -31.19 -6.78 -11.54
CA GLU A 474 -32.11 -6.32 -12.58
C GLU A 474 -31.35 -5.52 -13.65
N GLY A 475 -31.44 -5.96 -14.91
CA GLY A 475 -30.70 -5.37 -16.01
C GLY A 475 -31.44 -5.38 -17.34
N GLU A 476 -30.91 -4.68 -18.32
CA GLU A 476 -31.40 -4.66 -19.70
C GLU A 476 -31.40 -6.09 -20.30
N LEU A 477 -32.51 -6.53 -20.88
CA LEU A 477 -32.66 -7.91 -21.40
C LEU A 477 -31.55 -8.35 -22.36
N LEU A 478 -31.07 -7.42 -23.20
CA LEU A 478 -29.96 -7.72 -24.13
C LEU A 478 -28.67 -8.02 -23.37
N GLN A 479 -28.34 -7.20 -22.36
CA GLN A 479 -27.11 -7.40 -21.55
C GLN A 479 -27.17 -8.71 -20.77
N GLN A 480 -28.33 -9.07 -20.22
CA GLN A 480 -28.51 -10.37 -19.55
C GLN A 480 -28.30 -11.55 -20.50
N ARG A 481 -28.82 -11.47 -21.74
CA ARG A 481 -28.61 -12.53 -22.73
C ARG A 481 -27.13 -12.65 -23.14
N LEU A 482 -26.43 -11.54 -23.32
CA LEU A 482 -24.99 -11.56 -23.60
C LEU A 482 -24.21 -12.20 -22.45
N LEU A 483 -24.50 -11.83 -21.20
CA LEU A 483 -23.89 -12.43 -20.01
C LEU A 483 -24.17 -13.93 -19.92
N GLN A 484 -25.39 -14.38 -20.22
CA GLN A 484 -25.75 -15.81 -20.27
C GLN A 484 -24.97 -16.57 -21.36
N SER A 485 -24.84 -15.98 -22.55
CA SER A 485 -24.07 -16.56 -23.65
C SER A 485 -22.60 -16.72 -23.27
N ILE A 486 -21.98 -15.65 -22.76
CA ILE A 486 -20.59 -15.66 -22.31
C ILE A 486 -20.36 -16.69 -21.19
N GLN A 487 -21.27 -16.71 -20.20
CA GLN A 487 -21.22 -17.70 -19.12
C GLN A 487 -21.24 -19.13 -19.63
N PHE A 488 -22.16 -19.42 -20.56
CA PHE A 488 -22.30 -20.76 -21.15
C PHE A 488 -21.03 -21.18 -21.87
N GLU A 489 -20.47 -20.33 -22.74
CA GLU A 489 -19.28 -20.66 -23.53
C GLU A 489 -18.03 -20.85 -22.62
N LEU A 490 -17.87 -19.99 -21.59
CA LEU A 490 -16.77 -20.12 -20.65
C LEU A 490 -16.89 -21.35 -19.75
N ALA A 491 -18.10 -21.67 -19.28
CA ALA A 491 -18.36 -22.85 -18.46
C ALA A 491 -18.17 -24.16 -19.26
N ASP A 492 -18.63 -24.20 -20.53
CA ASP A 492 -18.42 -25.34 -21.43
C ASP A 492 -16.93 -25.55 -21.74
N ALA A 493 -16.18 -24.47 -21.95
CA ALA A 493 -14.73 -24.56 -22.12
C ALA A 493 -14.04 -25.14 -20.89
N ALA A 494 -14.42 -24.68 -19.68
CA ALA A 494 -13.89 -25.20 -18.42
C ALA A 494 -14.20 -26.69 -18.21
N GLU A 495 -15.43 -27.12 -18.55
CA GLU A 495 -15.82 -28.53 -18.43
C GLU A 495 -15.05 -29.41 -19.42
N LYS A 496 -14.87 -28.97 -20.68
CA LYS A 496 -14.10 -29.67 -21.69
C LYS A 496 -12.62 -29.78 -21.31
N HIS A 497 -12.05 -28.73 -20.74
CA HIS A 497 -10.67 -28.77 -20.23
C HIS A 497 -10.50 -29.83 -19.14
N ARG A 498 -11.42 -29.91 -18.17
CA ARG A 498 -11.41 -30.97 -17.15
C ARG A 498 -11.50 -32.38 -17.72
N ARG A 499 -12.17 -32.55 -18.86
CA ARG A 499 -12.31 -33.82 -19.57
C ARG A 499 -11.20 -34.10 -20.59
N LYS A 500 -10.18 -33.20 -20.66
CA LYS A 500 -9.08 -33.27 -21.65
C LYS A 500 -9.58 -33.31 -23.12
N ALA A 501 -10.71 -32.68 -23.39
CA ALA A 501 -11.24 -32.47 -24.72
C ALA A 501 -10.83 -31.11 -25.29
N SER A 502 -11.02 -30.88 -26.62
CA SER A 502 -10.74 -29.57 -27.22
C SER A 502 -11.56 -28.48 -26.55
N GLU A 503 -10.88 -27.41 -26.08
CA GLU A 503 -11.42 -26.42 -25.13
C GLU A 503 -12.10 -25.26 -25.85
N LEU A 504 -11.37 -24.56 -26.70
CA LEU A 504 -11.82 -23.34 -27.37
C LEU A 504 -11.61 -23.48 -28.89
N SER A 505 -12.71 -23.67 -29.62
CA SER A 505 -12.67 -23.62 -31.08
C SER A 505 -12.64 -22.17 -31.59
N PRO A 506 -12.12 -21.89 -32.80
CA PRO A 506 -12.14 -20.57 -33.42
C PRO A 506 -13.54 -19.94 -33.46
N GLU A 507 -14.58 -20.73 -33.62
CA GLU A 507 -15.97 -20.28 -33.65
C GLU A 507 -16.44 -19.78 -32.28
N LYS A 508 -16.04 -20.46 -31.18
CA LYS A 508 -16.32 -20.03 -29.83
C LYS A 508 -15.57 -18.74 -29.47
N ILE A 509 -14.30 -18.65 -29.86
CA ILE A 509 -13.50 -17.43 -29.66
C ILE A 509 -14.15 -16.26 -30.38
N SER A 510 -14.57 -16.44 -31.65
CA SER A 510 -15.24 -15.39 -32.44
C SER A 510 -16.54 -14.93 -31.77
N ARG A 511 -17.32 -15.88 -31.22
CA ARG A 511 -18.56 -15.56 -30.50
C ARG A 511 -18.30 -14.80 -29.21
N LEU A 512 -17.31 -15.26 -28.41
CA LEU A 512 -16.92 -14.57 -27.18
C LEU A 512 -16.41 -13.15 -27.46
N LEU A 513 -15.59 -12.96 -28.51
CA LEU A 513 -15.12 -11.64 -28.95
C LEU A 513 -16.30 -10.72 -29.27
N GLN A 514 -17.29 -11.20 -30.02
CA GLN A 514 -18.48 -10.42 -30.34
C GLN A 514 -19.30 -10.09 -29.09
N ASP A 515 -19.69 -11.11 -28.33
CA ASP A 515 -20.57 -10.95 -27.15
C ASP A 515 -19.95 -10.01 -26.12
N VAL A 516 -18.62 -10.15 -25.85
CA VAL A 516 -17.90 -9.28 -24.90
C VAL A 516 -17.77 -7.85 -25.43
N SER A 517 -17.59 -7.65 -26.75
CA SER A 517 -17.52 -6.30 -27.34
C SER A 517 -18.84 -5.51 -27.21
N GLU A 518 -19.97 -6.20 -27.14
CA GLU A 518 -21.32 -5.61 -27.01
C GLU A 518 -21.74 -5.39 -25.53
N LEU A 519 -20.94 -5.87 -24.56
CA LEU A 519 -21.20 -5.63 -23.15
C LEU A 519 -20.96 -4.17 -22.77
N LYS A 520 -21.97 -3.55 -22.18
CA LYS A 520 -21.92 -2.16 -21.68
C LYS A 520 -21.47 -2.06 -20.22
N THR A 521 -21.34 -3.18 -19.53
CA THR A 521 -20.97 -3.19 -18.11
C THR A 521 -19.49 -2.92 -17.92
N SER A 522 -19.14 -2.09 -16.93
CA SER A 522 -17.77 -1.91 -16.45
C SER A 522 -17.36 -2.93 -15.37
N ALA A 523 -18.25 -3.86 -15.02
CA ALA A 523 -18.03 -4.81 -13.93
C ALA A 523 -17.08 -5.98 -14.28
N LEU A 524 -16.78 -6.19 -15.57
CA LEU A 524 -15.92 -7.26 -16.07
C LEU A 524 -14.73 -6.74 -16.91
N PRO A 525 -13.91 -5.80 -16.39
CA PRO A 525 -12.85 -5.15 -17.18
C PRO A 525 -11.77 -6.13 -17.62
N GLU A 526 -11.42 -7.12 -16.78
CA GLU A 526 -10.41 -8.14 -17.10
C GLU A 526 -10.87 -9.03 -18.28
N LEU A 527 -12.15 -9.41 -18.30
CA LEU A 527 -12.74 -10.17 -19.40
C LEU A 527 -12.78 -9.35 -20.69
N GLN A 528 -13.17 -8.08 -20.61
CA GLN A 528 -13.19 -7.17 -21.76
C GLN A 528 -11.78 -6.94 -22.32
N HIS A 529 -10.78 -6.84 -21.46
CA HIS A 529 -9.39 -6.74 -21.88
C HIS A 529 -8.92 -8.02 -22.59
N LEU A 530 -9.22 -9.21 -22.03
CA LEU A 530 -8.85 -10.50 -22.59
C LEU A 530 -9.44 -10.70 -24.00
N PHE A 531 -10.69 -10.28 -24.21
CA PHE A 531 -11.40 -10.38 -25.50
C PHE A 531 -11.45 -9.04 -26.26
N SER A 532 -10.42 -8.20 -26.12
CA SER A 532 -10.30 -6.91 -26.83
C SER A 532 -9.96 -7.03 -28.32
N GLY A 533 -9.71 -8.24 -28.83
CA GLY A 533 -9.23 -8.46 -30.20
C GLY A 533 -7.70 -8.33 -30.37
N LYS A 534 -6.97 -7.97 -29.33
CA LYS A 534 -5.50 -7.87 -29.34
C LYS A 534 -4.79 -9.23 -29.37
N TYR A 535 -5.48 -10.30 -28.96
CA TYR A 535 -4.92 -11.64 -28.78
C TYR A 535 -5.50 -12.61 -29.82
N GLN A 536 -4.70 -13.58 -30.27
CA GLN A 536 -5.05 -14.54 -31.29
C GLN A 536 -5.16 -15.97 -30.75
N TYR A 537 -4.44 -16.28 -29.68
CA TYR A 537 -4.41 -17.61 -29.07
C TYR A 537 -5.04 -17.57 -27.68
N TYR A 538 -5.85 -18.58 -27.37
CA TYR A 538 -6.52 -18.71 -26.07
C TYR A 538 -6.35 -20.14 -25.58
N TRP A 539 -5.97 -20.29 -24.29
CA TRP A 539 -5.79 -21.59 -23.66
C TRP A 539 -6.12 -21.55 -22.18
N LEU A 540 -6.47 -22.72 -21.61
CA LEU A 540 -6.77 -22.90 -20.21
C LEU A 540 -5.60 -23.57 -19.50
N VAL A 541 -5.35 -23.17 -18.25
CA VAL A 541 -4.34 -23.76 -17.37
C VAL A 541 -4.96 -24.02 -16.00
N ASP A 542 -4.72 -25.21 -15.45
CA ASP A 542 -5.01 -25.52 -14.05
C ASP A 542 -3.78 -25.16 -13.19
N GLU A 543 -3.91 -24.15 -12.35
CA GLU A 543 -2.90 -23.79 -11.38
C GLU A 543 -3.27 -24.35 -9.99
N VAL A 544 -2.30 -24.98 -9.34
CA VAL A 544 -2.45 -25.47 -7.96
C VAL A 544 -1.74 -24.48 -7.04
N LEU A 545 -2.51 -23.64 -6.34
CA LEU A 545 -2.03 -22.72 -5.33
C LEU A 545 -2.44 -23.23 -3.94
N ALA A 546 -1.46 -23.67 -3.16
CA ALA A 546 -1.67 -24.31 -1.86
C ALA A 546 -2.68 -25.48 -1.96
N ASP A 547 -3.87 -25.39 -1.37
CA ASP A 547 -4.90 -26.44 -1.40
C ASP A 547 -6.04 -26.18 -2.40
N HIS A 548 -5.93 -25.14 -3.24
CA HIS A 548 -7.00 -24.78 -4.19
C HIS A 548 -6.54 -24.92 -5.65
N ARG A 549 -7.36 -25.61 -6.46
CA ARG A 549 -7.22 -25.61 -7.92
C ARG A 549 -7.89 -24.36 -8.47
N LEU A 550 -7.10 -23.52 -9.14
CA LEU A 550 -7.57 -22.36 -9.87
C LEU A 550 -7.48 -22.64 -11.36
N MET A 551 -8.57 -22.44 -12.08
CA MET A 551 -8.56 -22.49 -13.53
C MET A 551 -8.38 -21.09 -14.09
N THR A 552 -7.34 -20.90 -14.89
CA THR A 552 -6.97 -19.62 -15.50
C THR A 552 -7.13 -19.70 -17.01
N LEU A 553 -7.85 -18.75 -17.59
CA LEU A 553 -7.92 -18.59 -19.04
C LEU A 553 -6.87 -17.56 -19.47
N HIS A 554 -5.99 -17.98 -20.36
CA HIS A 554 -4.93 -17.19 -20.94
C HIS A 554 -5.25 -16.79 -22.37
N ALA A 555 -4.74 -15.64 -22.80
CA ALA A 555 -4.71 -15.21 -24.18
C ALA A 555 -3.32 -14.69 -24.55
N GLY A 556 -2.89 -14.89 -25.78
CA GLY A 556 -1.58 -14.52 -26.26
C GLY A 556 -1.60 -13.94 -27.68
N ARG A 557 -0.61 -13.09 -27.99
CA ARG A 557 -0.37 -12.56 -29.34
C ARG A 557 0.43 -13.57 -30.15
N SER A 558 0.24 -13.57 -31.48
CA SER A 558 0.99 -14.42 -32.41
C SER A 558 2.36 -13.84 -32.77
N GLU A 559 2.53 -12.55 -32.62
CA GLU A 559 3.73 -11.82 -33.00
C GLU A 559 4.68 -11.66 -31.83
N LEU A 560 5.97 -11.85 -32.07
CA LEU A 560 7.01 -11.52 -31.11
C LEU A 560 7.12 -9.99 -31.05
N LEU A 561 6.84 -9.44 -29.86
CA LEU A 561 6.96 -8.00 -29.63
C LEU A 561 8.42 -7.63 -29.32
N HIS A 562 8.92 -6.60 -29.96
CA HIS A 562 10.20 -5.99 -29.64
C HIS A 562 9.99 -4.66 -28.92
N PHE A 563 10.93 -4.27 -28.09
CA PHE A 563 10.84 -2.99 -27.38
C PHE A 563 10.86 -1.81 -28.37
N THR A 564 11.59 -1.96 -29.48
CA THR A 564 11.64 -0.96 -30.57
C THR A 564 10.29 -0.67 -31.19
N ASP A 565 9.33 -1.61 -31.15
CA ASP A 565 7.97 -1.42 -31.71
C ASP A 565 7.19 -0.34 -30.94
N PHE A 566 7.57 -0.05 -29.70
CA PHE A 566 6.94 0.93 -28.81
C PHE A 566 7.63 2.30 -28.86
N LEU A 567 8.79 2.42 -29.49
CA LEU A 567 9.61 3.63 -29.46
C LEU A 567 9.36 4.51 -30.70
N PRO A 568 9.27 5.85 -30.54
CA PRO A 568 9.32 6.74 -31.68
C PRO A 568 10.70 6.71 -32.36
N GLU A 569 10.75 6.92 -33.68
CA GLU A 569 11.98 6.83 -34.50
C GLU A 569 13.18 7.63 -33.97
N ARG A 570 12.94 8.71 -33.25
CA ARG A 570 13.99 9.62 -32.73
C ARG A 570 14.13 9.59 -31.21
N ALA A 571 13.64 8.54 -30.58
CA ALA A 571 13.79 8.42 -29.12
C ALA A 571 15.26 8.26 -28.74
N LYS A 572 15.75 9.10 -27.82
CA LYS A 572 17.03 8.89 -27.18
C LYS A 572 16.89 7.84 -26.08
N VAL A 573 17.48 6.65 -26.31
CA VAL A 573 17.31 5.49 -25.42
C VAL A 573 18.65 5.01 -24.89
N ILE A 574 18.77 4.87 -23.59
CA ILE A 574 19.93 4.34 -22.90
C ILE A 574 19.48 3.17 -22.03
N LEU A 575 20.08 2.01 -22.27
CA LEU A 575 19.76 0.77 -21.57
C LEU A 575 20.89 0.41 -20.63
N VAL A 576 20.59 0.31 -19.37
CA VAL A 576 21.55 0.00 -18.29
C VAL A 576 21.24 -1.37 -17.73
N SER A 577 22.24 -2.24 -17.64
CA SER A 577 22.09 -3.60 -17.16
C SER A 577 23.35 -4.11 -16.48
N SER A 578 23.18 -5.06 -15.56
CA SER A 578 24.29 -5.83 -15.00
C SER A 578 24.74 -6.96 -15.92
N THR A 579 23.93 -7.33 -16.91
CA THR A 579 24.20 -8.44 -17.85
C THR A 579 23.51 -8.13 -19.18
N LEU A 580 24.30 -7.87 -20.21
CA LEU A 580 23.81 -7.61 -21.57
C LEU A 580 24.06 -8.78 -22.53
N GLU A 581 25.10 -9.58 -22.29
CA GLU A 581 25.36 -10.81 -23.03
C GLU A 581 24.66 -12.00 -22.35
N ILE A 582 23.61 -12.53 -23.00
CA ILE A 582 22.87 -13.69 -22.48
C ILE A 582 23.57 -15.00 -22.86
N SER A 583 24.18 -15.05 -24.05
CA SER A 583 25.00 -16.15 -24.52
C SER A 583 25.95 -15.66 -25.63
N SER A 584 26.90 -16.51 -26.06
CA SER A 584 27.83 -16.19 -27.16
C SER A 584 27.13 -15.92 -28.51
N LYS A 585 25.83 -16.20 -28.62
CA LYS A 585 25.04 -16.04 -29.84
C LYS A 585 23.85 -15.08 -29.71
N VAL A 586 23.46 -14.73 -28.50
CA VAL A 586 22.26 -13.92 -28.24
C VAL A 586 22.62 -12.81 -27.27
N ASN A 587 22.45 -11.59 -27.71
CA ASN A 587 22.58 -10.42 -26.87
C ASN A 587 21.20 -9.77 -26.61
N LEU A 588 21.12 -8.98 -25.55
CA LEU A 588 19.87 -8.34 -25.14
C LEU A 588 19.38 -7.34 -26.21
N ALA A 589 20.28 -6.65 -26.92
CA ALA A 589 19.90 -5.68 -27.94
C ALA A 589 19.06 -6.32 -29.05
N GLN A 590 19.46 -7.49 -29.54
CA GLN A 590 18.71 -8.22 -30.56
C GLN A 590 17.33 -8.68 -30.06
N LEU A 591 17.26 -9.16 -28.81
CA LEU A 591 15.97 -9.56 -28.21
C LEU A 591 15.01 -8.38 -28.03
N LEU A 592 15.54 -7.18 -27.83
CA LEU A 592 14.73 -5.96 -27.72
C LEU A 592 14.47 -5.29 -29.09
N GLY A 593 15.01 -5.82 -30.19
CA GLY A 593 14.78 -5.36 -31.57
C GLY A 593 15.76 -4.27 -32.05
N PHE A 594 16.85 -3.99 -31.34
CA PHE A 594 17.85 -3.01 -31.78
C PHE A 594 18.85 -3.64 -32.76
N GLU A 595 18.89 -3.12 -33.98
CA GLU A 595 19.83 -3.55 -35.02
C GLU A 595 21.14 -2.78 -34.97
N ILE A 596 21.07 -1.48 -34.65
CA ILE A 596 22.22 -0.56 -34.56
C ILE A 596 22.24 0.04 -33.16
N TYR A 597 23.37 -0.10 -32.48
CA TYR A 597 23.53 0.39 -31.10
C TYR A 597 25.00 0.55 -30.70
N HIS A 598 25.26 1.36 -29.70
CA HIS A 598 26.57 1.48 -29.05
C HIS A 598 26.62 0.64 -27.78
N PHE A 599 27.78 0.07 -27.51
CA PHE A 599 27.96 -0.81 -26.34
C PHE A 599 29.14 -0.35 -25.50
N TYR A 600 28.89 -0.16 -24.22
CA TYR A 600 29.87 0.23 -23.22
C TYR A 600 29.88 -0.81 -22.10
N LYS A 601 31.09 -1.30 -21.74
CA LYS A 601 31.27 -2.32 -20.70
C LYS A 601 32.26 -1.84 -19.66
N LEU A 602 31.88 -1.95 -18.39
CA LEU A 602 32.69 -1.62 -17.23
C LEU A 602 33.38 -2.88 -16.68
#